data_63febff486acf65b2ef87f8ccf2fed50
#
_entry.id   63febff486acf65b2ef87f8ccf2fed50
#
_cell.length_a   1.000
_cell.length_b   1.000
_cell.length_c   1.000
_cell.angle_alpha   90.00
_cell.angle_beta   90.00
_cell.angle_gamma   90.00
#
_symmetry.space_group_name_H-M   'P 1'
#
loop_
_entity.id
_entity.type
_entity.pdbx_description
1 polymer ?
#
loop_
_entity_poly.entity_id
_entity_poly.type
_entity_poly.pdbx_seq_one_letter_code
_entity_poly.pdbx_strand_id
1 'polypeptide(L)'
;PINFRQFGNATLFCIPLVCFTYVMVYGKVLDWWDDPTIRMAAITAVLTGALFFYMESTHRSPYYQVGVLKLRTIRMGVLFYFLLMFLNSSAMFVNVFAGIGMKLDNWQNASLGNWTMLGYFIGGMITIFLSMKKVHFKYIFAGGFVMLGLALFMYFEVQTDGLYERMKYPVIIRSTGMMMLYSLIPTYATQRMPYKFLSSWICTMITIRMVIAPSLGAAVYTNALQERQQNYANRYAQDIDLLHPDASASF
;
A
#
# COMPACT_ATOMS: atom_id res chain seq x y z
N PRO A 1 -25.08 -1.65 26.66
CA PRO A 1 -24.14 -0.95 27.54
C PRO A 1 -22.74 -1.06 26.94
N ILE A 2 -22.14 0.11 26.64
CA ILE A 2 -20.77 0.20 26.12
C ILE A 2 -19.85 -0.27 27.25
N ASN A 3 -19.15 -1.38 27.03
CA ASN A 3 -18.18 -1.89 27.99
C ASN A 3 -16.95 -0.96 27.96
N PHE A 4 -16.76 -0.18 29.02
CA PHE A 4 -15.62 0.76 29.19
C PHE A 4 -14.26 0.09 28.90
N ARG A 5 -14.18 -1.19 29.16
CA ARG A 5 -13.01 -2.02 28.92
C ARG A 5 -12.75 -2.28 27.42
N GLN A 6 -13.81 -2.47 26.62
CA GLN A 6 -13.67 -2.63 25.17
C GLN A 6 -13.16 -1.34 24.52
N PHE A 7 -13.59 -0.20 25.06
CA PHE A 7 -13.09 1.11 24.61
C PHE A 7 -11.60 1.27 24.93
N GLY A 8 -11.17 0.89 26.14
CA GLY A 8 -9.75 0.92 26.54
C GLY A 8 -8.87 0.04 25.65
N ASN A 9 -9.31 -1.18 25.32
CA ASN A 9 -8.57 -2.08 24.41
C ASN A 9 -8.50 -1.54 22.98
N ALA A 10 -9.57 -0.93 22.48
CA ALA A 10 -9.59 -0.30 21.17
C ALA A 10 -8.61 0.89 21.11
N THR A 11 -8.60 1.73 22.14
CA THR A 11 -7.66 2.85 22.25
C THR A 11 -6.21 2.35 22.30
N LEU A 12 -5.94 1.32 23.10
CA LEU A 12 -4.62 0.69 23.22
C LEU A 12 -4.15 0.08 21.88
N PHE A 13 -5.07 -0.37 21.02
CA PHE A 13 -4.77 -0.82 19.66
C PHE A 13 -4.46 0.33 18.70
N CYS A 14 -5.16 1.46 18.83
CA CYS A 14 -4.98 2.60 17.94
C CYS A 14 -3.65 3.35 18.18
N ILE A 15 -3.20 3.47 19.42
CA ILE A 15 -1.98 4.22 19.76
C ILE A 15 -0.75 3.74 18.97
N PRO A 16 -0.39 2.44 18.95
CA PRO A 16 0.78 1.97 18.21
C PRO A 16 0.64 2.19 16.70
N LEU A 17 -0.58 2.13 16.15
CA LEU A 17 -0.82 2.37 14.73
C LEU A 17 -0.60 3.84 14.35
N VAL A 18 -1.09 4.76 15.17
CA VAL A 18 -0.88 6.21 14.96
C VAL A 18 0.61 6.55 15.08
N CYS A 19 1.29 6.07 16.13
CA CYS A 19 2.71 6.27 16.29
C CYS A 19 3.53 5.68 15.16
N PHE A 20 3.18 4.47 14.70
CA PHE A 20 3.81 3.83 13.55
C PHE A 20 3.65 4.66 12.27
N THR A 21 2.43 5.12 11.98
CA THR A 21 2.15 5.98 10.83
C THR A 21 2.97 7.27 10.91
N TYR A 22 3.03 7.91 12.08
CA TYR A 22 3.81 9.11 12.30
C TYR A 22 5.30 8.89 11.98
N VAL A 23 5.90 7.82 12.52
CA VAL A 23 7.31 7.46 12.27
C VAL A 23 7.55 7.22 10.78
N MET A 24 6.65 6.50 10.10
CA MET A 24 6.84 6.19 8.66
C MET A 24 6.68 7.41 7.76
N VAL A 25 5.73 8.29 8.05
CA VAL A 25 5.44 9.47 7.21
C VAL A 25 6.45 10.59 7.45
N TYR A 26 6.79 10.86 8.71
CA TYR A 26 7.65 11.99 9.06
C TYR A 26 9.13 11.62 9.29
N GLY A 27 9.46 10.32 9.31
CA GLY A 27 10.80 9.85 9.63
C GLY A 27 11.89 10.55 8.81
N LYS A 28 11.74 10.63 7.48
CA LYS A 28 12.76 11.29 6.63
C LYS A 28 12.81 12.81 6.81
N VAL A 29 11.67 13.44 7.04
CA VAL A 29 11.58 14.91 7.21
C VAL A 29 12.27 15.36 8.52
N LEU A 30 12.26 14.48 9.52
CA LEU A 30 12.81 14.71 10.84
C LEU A 30 14.11 13.91 11.09
N ASP A 31 14.82 13.54 10.02
CA ASP A 31 16.10 12.81 10.07
C ASP A 31 16.06 11.52 10.91
N TRP A 32 14.93 10.81 10.88
CA TRP A 32 14.72 9.50 11.50
C TRP A 32 15.12 9.50 13.01
N TRP A 33 16.17 8.74 13.34
CA TRP A 33 16.57 8.51 14.73
C TRP A 33 17.25 9.70 15.40
N ASP A 34 17.59 10.76 14.67
CA ASP A 34 18.23 11.94 15.24
C ASP A 34 17.21 12.83 15.95
N ASP A 35 15.97 12.83 15.51
CA ASP A 35 14.89 13.57 16.18
C ASP A 35 14.34 12.82 17.40
N PRO A 36 14.24 13.49 18.57
CA PRO A 36 13.71 12.89 19.79
C PRO A 36 12.23 12.52 19.68
N THR A 37 11.44 13.23 18.87
CA THR A 37 10.00 12.94 18.71
C THR A 37 9.77 11.62 17.96
N ILE A 38 10.57 11.34 16.92
CA ILE A 38 10.53 10.06 16.19
C ILE A 38 10.92 8.90 17.10
N ARG A 39 11.99 9.08 17.91
CA ARG A 39 12.41 8.05 18.88
C ARG A 39 11.32 7.76 19.90
N MET A 40 10.73 8.79 20.48
CA MET A 40 9.63 8.64 21.44
C MET A 40 8.42 7.97 20.82
N ALA A 41 8.02 8.36 19.61
CA ALA A 41 6.91 7.73 18.89
C ALA A 41 7.19 6.24 18.59
N ALA A 42 8.41 5.90 18.15
CA ALA A 42 8.80 4.52 17.88
C ALA A 42 8.78 3.66 19.16
N ILE A 43 9.36 4.16 20.26
CA ILE A 43 9.33 3.46 21.54
C ILE A 43 7.89 3.27 22.02
N THR A 44 7.07 4.31 21.94
CA THR A 44 5.65 4.26 22.33
C THR A 44 4.90 3.25 21.48
N ALA A 45 5.13 3.20 20.16
CA ALA A 45 4.50 2.23 19.27
C ALA A 45 4.84 0.78 19.67
N VAL A 46 6.11 0.50 19.96
CA VAL A 46 6.57 -0.84 20.35
C VAL A 46 6.01 -1.24 21.71
N LEU A 47 6.10 -0.35 22.71
CA LEU A 47 5.65 -0.65 24.08
C LEU A 47 4.12 -0.86 24.14
N THR A 48 3.36 0.06 23.53
CA THR A 48 1.88 -0.05 23.53
C THR A 48 1.39 -1.21 22.69
N GLY A 49 2.06 -1.51 21.55
CA GLY A 49 1.78 -2.68 20.74
C GLY A 49 2.06 -4.00 21.48
N ALA A 50 3.21 -4.09 22.14
CA ALA A 50 3.55 -5.26 22.95
C ALA A 50 2.56 -5.45 24.13
N LEU A 51 2.20 -4.35 24.79
CA LEU A 51 1.21 -4.37 25.88
C LEU A 51 -0.17 -4.84 25.37
N PHE A 52 -0.61 -4.33 24.22
CA PHE A 52 -1.86 -4.77 23.58
C PHE A 52 -1.86 -6.28 23.32
N PHE A 53 -0.84 -6.81 22.65
CA PHE A 53 -0.75 -8.24 22.36
C PHE A 53 -0.64 -9.10 23.61
N TYR A 54 0.07 -8.64 24.64
CA TYR A 54 0.17 -9.32 25.92
C TYR A 54 -1.21 -9.39 26.61
N MET A 55 -1.92 -8.27 26.71
CA MET A 55 -3.25 -8.21 27.32
C MET A 55 -4.25 -9.08 26.57
N GLU A 56 -4.26 -9.04 25.23
CA GLU A 56 -5.15 -9.83 24.40
C GLU A 56 -4.83 -11.35 24.45
N SER A 57 -3.55 -11.72 24.62
CA SER A 57 -3.16 -13.13 24.75
C SER A 57 -3.56 -13.77 26.09
N THR A 58 -3.62 -12.95 27.14
CA THR A 58 -3.89 -13.43 28.53
C THR A 58 -5.38 -13.42 28.86
N HIS A 59 -6.18 -12.69 28.08
CA HIS A 59 -7.59 -12.50 28.41
C HIS A 59 -8.48 -13.69 28.02
N ARG A 60 -9.51 -14.01 28.87
CA ARG A 60 -10.50 -15.09 28.61
C ARG A 60 -11.42 -14.81 27.42
N SER A 61 -11.75 -13.53 27.15
CA SER A 61 -12.57 -13.10 26.02
C SER A 61 -11.85 -11.94 25.29
N PRO A 62 -10.84 -12.24 24.47
CA PRO A 62 -10.05 -11.21 23.80
C PRO A 62 -10.87 -10.52 22.72
N TYR A 63 -10.65 -9.21 22.56
CA TYR A 63 -11.15 -8.44 21.43
C TYR A 63 -10.50 -8.90 20.12
N TYR A 64 -9.19 -9.12 20.17
CA TYR A 64 -8.40 -9.65 19.08
C TYR A 64 -7.81 -11.01 19.45
N GLN A 65 -8.25 -12.05 18.76
CA GLN A 65 -7.78 -13.41 19.02
C GLN A 65 -6.40 -13.63 18.34
N VAL A 66 -5.33 -13.43 19.10
CA VAL A 66 -3.93 -13.58 18.61
C VAL A 66 -3.68 -14.96 17.98
N GLY A 67 -4.44 -15.99 18.42
CA GLY A 67 -4.40 -17.33 17.85
C GLY A 67 -4.69 -17.40 16.33
N VAL A 68 -5.33 -16.38 15.75
CA VAL A 68 -5.58 -16.30 14.31
C VAL A 68 -4.28 -16.34 13.51
N LEU A 69 -3.22 -15.70 14.00
CA LEU A 69 -1.91 -15.63 13.34
C LEU A 69 -1.14 -16.97 13.36
N LYS A 70 -1.56 -17.94 14.17
CA LYS A 70 -0.94 -19.30 14.19
C LYS A 70 -1.36 -20.13 12.98
N LEU A 71 -2.49 -19.82 12.34
CA LEU A 71 -2.98 -20.57 11.19
C LEU A 71 -2.12 -20.25 9.94
N ARG A 72 -1.57 -21.29 9.29
CA ARG A 72 -0.72 -21.14 8.11
C ARG A 72 -1.41 -20.39 6.95
N THR A 73 -2.68 -20.71 6.70
CA THR A 73 -3.49 -20.05 5.66
C THR A 73 -3.64 -18.56 5.92
N ILE A 74 -3.83 -18.16 7.18
CA ILE A 74 -3.95 -16.76 7.57
C ILE A 74 -2.62 -16.04 7.41
N ARG A 75 -1.50 -16.62 7.86
CA ARG A 75 -0.17 -16.00 7.68
C ARG A 75 0.15 -15.75 6.21
N MET A 76 -0.13 -16.73 5.34
CA MET A 76 0.05 -16.55 3.90
C MET A 76 -0.92 -15.50 3.34
N GLY A 77 -2.18 -15.50 3.80
CA GLY A 77 -3.16 -14.47 3.44
C GLY A 77 -2.73 -13.07 3.84
N VAL A 78 -2.21 -12.90 5.07
CA VAL A 78 -1.64 -11.63 5.57
C VAL A 78 -0.48 -11.17 4.70
N LEU A 79 0.46 -12.07 4.38
CA LEU A 79 1.62 -11.75 3.54
C LEU A 79 1.19 -11.29 2.15
N PHE A 80 0.35 -12.07 1.47
CA PHE A 80 -0.13 -11.69 0.13
C PHE A 80 -0.96 -10.42 0.13
N TYR A 81 -1.78 -10.23 1.16
CA TYR A 81 -2.57 -9.01 1.29
C TYR A 81 -1.70 -7.78 1.57
N PHE A 82 -0.68 -7.93 2.41
CA PHE A 82 0.31 -6.89 2.63
C PHE A 82 1.06 -6.52 1.35
N LEU A 83 1.57 -7.51 0.60
CA LEU A 83 2.24 -7.29 -0.67
C LEU A 83 1.32 -6.57 -1.67
N LEU A 84 0.05 -7.01 -1.76
CA LEU A 84 -0.93 -6.37 -2.62
C LEU A 84 -1.13 -4.90 -2.25
N MET A 85 -1.32 -4.60 -0.96
CA MET A 85 -1.55 -3.24 -0.50
C MET A 85 -0.30 -2.37 -0.63
N PHE A 86 0.87 -2.93 -0.38
CA PHE A 86 2.14 -2.24 -0.58
C PHE A 86 2.34 -1.86 -2.05
N LEU A 87 2.11 -2.79 -2.99
CA LEU A 87 2.14 -2.49 -4.42
C LEU A 87 1.06 -1.47 -4.82
N ASN A 88 -0.12 -1.53 -4.18
CA ASN A 88 -1.17 -0.55 -4.43
C ASN A 88 -0.78 0.87 -4.01
N SER A 89 0.05 1.03 -3.00
CA SER A 89 0.53 2.35 -2.55
C SER A 89 1.30 3.10 -3.65
N SER A 90 1.84 2.39 -4.64
CA SER A 90 2.44 2.98 -5.84
C SER A 90 1.45 3.82 -6.67
N ALA A 91 0.13 3.67 -6.46
CA ALA A 91 -0.88 4.50 -7.13
C ALA A 91 -0.71 6.00 -6.86
N MET A 92 -0.17 6.36 -5.70
CA MET A 92 0.12 7.74 -5.38
C MET A 92 1.04 8.39 -6.42
N PHE A 93 2.08 7.66 -6.87
CA PHE A 93 2.99 8.16 -7.91
C PHE A 93 2.32 8.30 -9.26
N VAL A 94 1.46 7.34 -9.62
CA VAL A 94 0.72 7.41 -10.87
C VAL A 94 -0.14 8.66 -10.91
N ASN A 95 -0.81 9.00 -9.81
CA ASN A 95 -1.63 10.20 -9.72
C ASN A 95 -0.78 11.48 -9.75
N VAL A 96 0.34 11.52 -9.02
CA VAL A 96 1.27 12.64 -9.04
C VAL A 96 1.90 12.82 -10.42
N PHE A 97 2.32 11.73 -11.06
CA PHE A 97 2.88 11.76 -12.41
C PHE A 97 1.85 12.24 -13.44
N ALA A 98 0.60 11.78 -13.35
CA ALA A 98 -0.48 12.23 -14.23
C ALA A 98 -0.78 13.73 -14.04
N GLY A 99 -0.85 14.22 -12.81
CA GLY A 99 -1.17 15.61 -12.52
C GLY A 99 -0.01 16.58 -12.78
N ILE A 100 1.19 16.26 -12.30
CA ILE A 100 2.36 17.15 -12.36
C ILE A 100 3.23 16.86 -13.59
N GLY A 101 3.55 15.60 -13.84
CA GLY A 101 4.44 15.18 -14.92
C GLY A 101 3.84 15.37 -16.31
N MET A 102 2.63 14.85 -16.50
CA MET A 102 1.90 14.94 -17.78
C MET A 102 1.02 16.19 -17.89
N LYS A 103 0.89 16.98 -16.81
CA LYS A 103 0.03 18.18 -16.75
C LYS A 103 -1.40 17.91 -17.23
N LEU A 104 -1.94 16.72 -16.90
CA LEU A 104 -3.31 16.37 -17.26
C LEU A 104 -4.29 17.31 -16.56
N ASP A 105 -5.32 17.71 -17.29
CA ASP A 105 -6.42 18.47 -16.73
C ASP A 105 -7.16 17.66 -15.65
N ASN A 106 -7.75 18.35 -14.68
CA ASN A 106 -8.50 17.72 -13.59
C ASN A 106 -9.58 16.75 -14.08
N TRP A 107 -10.23 17.07 -15.21
CA TRP A 107 -11.19 16.19 -15.86
C TRP A 107 -10.54 14.90 -16.39
N GLN A 108 -9.42 15.01 -17.05
CA GLN A 108 -8.68 13.86 -17.57
C GLN A 108 -8.17 12.96 -16.43
N ASN A 109 -7.65 13.57 -15.37
CA ASN A 109 -7.19 12.85 -14.18
C ASN A 109 -8.36 12.13 -13.47
N ALA A 110 -9.50 12.79 -13.33
CA ALA A 110 -10.70 12.16 -12.77
C ALA A 110 -11.22 11.01 -13.67
N SER A 111 -11.12 11.15 -14.99
CA SER A 111 -11.56 10.13 -15.93
C SER A 111 -10.70 8.84 -15.88
N LEU A 112 -9.45 8.90 -15.37
CA LEU A 112 -8.64 7.70 -15.08
C LEU A 112 -9.34 6.81 -14.03
N GLY A 113 -10.11 7.40 -13.12
CA GLY A 113 -10.96 6.66 -12.18
C GLY A 113 -11.99 5.76 -12.86
N ASN A 114 -12.58 6.21 -13.97
CA ASN A 114 -13.55 5.41 -14.75
C ASN A 114 -12.87 4.19 -15.37
N TRP A 115 -11.65 4.34 -15.89
CA TRP A 115 -10.87 3.21 -16.41
C TRP A 115 -10.45 2.24 -15.32
N THR A 116 -10.20 2.73 -14.11
CA THR A 116 -9.97 1.89 -12.93
C THR A 116 -11.20 1.04 -12.62
N MET A 117 -12.41 1.62 -12.66
CA MET A 117 -13.66 0.88 -12.46
C MET A 117 -13.88 -0.19 -13.51
N LEU A 118 -13.59 0.12 -14.78
CA LEU A 118 -13.65 -0.86 -15.86
C LEU A 118 -12.71 -2.06 -15.60
N GLY A 119 -11.48 -1.77 -15.16
CA GLY A 119 -10.53 -2.83 -14.80
C GLY A 119 -11.01 -3.66 -13.62
N TYR A 120 -11.62 -3.07 -12.60
CA TYR A 120 -12.23 -3.81 -11.49
C TYR A 120 -13.35 -4.72 -11.96
N PHE A 121 -14.21 -4.24 -12.85
CA PHE A 121 -15.28 -5.05 -13.42
C PHE A 121 -14.72 -6.26 -14.19
N ILE A 122 -13.75 -6.05 -15.07
CA ILE A 122 -13.08 -7.10 -15.82
C ILE A 122 -12.40 -8.12 -14.87
N GLY A 123 -11.65 -7.65 -13.90
CA GLY A 123 -10.97 -8.49 -12.91
C GLY A 123 -11.92 -9.33 -12.08
N GLY A 124 -13.07 -8.76 -11.68
CA GLY A 124 -14.13 -9.46 -10.98
C GLY A 124 -14.74 -10.57 -11.83
N MET A 125 -15.08 -10.28 -13.07
CA MET A 125 -15.61 -11.27 -14.02
C MET A 125 -14.64 -12.42 -14.28
N ILE A 126 -13.35 -12.12 -14.49
CA ILE A 126 -12.31 -13.14 -14.68
C ILE A 126 -12.20 -14.01 -13.42
N THR A 127 -12.22 -13.43 -12.24
CA THR A 127 -12.10 -14.18 -10.98
C THR A 127 -13.30 -15.12 -10.79
N ILE A 128 -14.51 -14.63 -11.01
CA ILE A 128 -15.74 -15.46 -10.94
C ILE A 128 -15.66 -16.62 -11.94
N PHE A 129 -15.33 -16.32 -13.19
CA PHE A 129 -15.26 -17.33 -14.24
C PHE A 129 -14.22 -18.41 -13.95
N LEU A 130 -13.01 -18.03 -13.51
CA LEU A 130 -11.96 -18.98 -13.15
C LEU A 130 -12.33 -19.79 -11.90
N SER A 131 -13.00 -19.17 -10.93
CA SER A 131 -13.50 -19.85 -9.73
C SER A 131 -14.60 -20.86 -10.06
N MET A 132 -15.51 -20.55 -10.97
CA MET A 132 -16.53 -21.48 -11.48
C MET A 132 -15.91 -22.68 -12.19
N LYS A 133 -14.84 -22.46 -12.94
CA LYS A 133 -14.05 -23.54 -13.57
C LYS A 133 -13.17 -24.32 -12.59
N LYS A 134 -13.26 -24.05 -11.29
CA LYS A 134 -12.46 -24.70 -10.23
C LYS A 134 -10.95 -24.64 -10.49
N VAL A 135 -10.47 -23.57 -11.14
CA VAL A 135 -9.04 -23.34 -11.34
C VAL A 135 -8.36 -23.18 -9.99
N HIS A 136 -7.20 -23.80 -9.83
CA HIS A 136 -6.48 -23.78 -8.55
C HIS A 136 -6.06 -22.35 -8.19
N PHE A 137 -6.31 -21.93 -6.95
CA PHE A 137 -6.02 -20.58 -6.44
C PHE A 137 -4.62 -20.05 -6.78
N LYS A 138 -3.59 -20.93 -6.76
CA LYS A 138 -2.21 -20.54 -7.08
C LYS A 138 -2.05 -19.91 -8.47
N TYR A 139 -2.81 -20.39 -9.47
CA TYR A 139 -2.73 -19.87 -10.84
C TYR A 139 -3.42 -18.51 -10.96
N ILE A 140 -4.51 -18.31 -10.23
CA ILE A 140 -5.24 -17.05 -10.23
C ILE A 140 -4.41 -16.00 -9.47
N PHE A 141 -3.74 -16.36 -8.36
CA PHE A 141 -2.78 -15.51 -7.66
C PHE A 141 -1.63 -15.10 -8.57
N ALA A 142 -1.01 -16.07 -9.22
CA ALA A 142 0.09 -15.78 -10.14
C ALA A 142 -0.36 -14.84 -11.27
N GLY A 143 -1.52 -15.10 -11.88
CA GLY A 143 -2.10 -14.24 -12.91
C GLY A 143 -2.33 -12.81 -12.43
N GLY A 144 -2.90 -12.62 -11.25
CA GLY A 144 -3.11 -11.30 -10.66
C GLY A 144 -1.81 -10.52 -10.42
N PHE A 145 -0.79 -11.17 -9.86
CA PHE A 145 0.53 -10.53 -9.66
C PHE A 145 1.26 -10.27 -10.96
N VAL A 146 1.16 -11.16 -11.95
CA VAL A 146 1.72 -10.91 -13.30
C VAL A 146 1.06 -9.69 -13.94
N MET A 147 -0.26 -9.54 -13.84
CA MET A 147 -0.95 -8.34 -14.34
C MET A 147 -0.47 -7.06 -13.65
N LEU A 148 -0.25 -7.10 -12.33
CA LEU A 148 0.33 -5.96 -11.61
C LEU A 148 1.75 -5.64 -12.09
N GLY A 149 2.59 -6.65 -12.29
CA GLY A 149 3.94 -6.48 -12.82
C GLY A 149 3.95 -5.89 -14.23
N LEU A 150 3.08 -6.39 -15.10
CA LEU A 150 2.91 -5.84 -16.46
C LEU A 150 2.46 -4.38 -16.44
N ALA A 151 1.51 -4.03 -15.57
CA ALA A 151 1.06 -2.66 -15.44
C ALA A 151 2.19 -1.73 -14.98
N LEU A 152 3.01 -2.16 -14.00
CA LEU A 152 4.18 -1.38 -13.55
C LEU A 152 5.20 -1.21 -14.68
N PHE A 153 5.45 -2.25 -15.47
CA PHE A 153 6.32 -2.17 -16.64
C PHE A 153 5.78 -1.19 -17.68
N MET A 154 4.49 -1.23 -17.97
CA MET A 154 3.86 -0.28 -18.89
C MET A 154 3.92 1.17 -18.38
N TYR A 155 3.79 1.40 -17.06
CA TYR A 155 3.97 2.75 -16.50
C TYR A 155 5.40 3.27 -16.69
N PHE A 156 6.39 2.39 -16.66
CA PHE A 156 7.78 2.77 -16.90
C PHE A 156 8.03 3.26 -18.34
N GLU A 157 7.26 2.75 -19.29
CA GLU A 157 7.36 3.17 -20.71
C GLU A 157 6.58 4.46 -21.01
N VAL A 158 5.70 4.92 -20.12
CA VAL A 158 4.95 6.17 -20.31
C VAL A 158 5.87 7.35 -20.04
N GLN A 159 6.15 8.12 -21.08
CA GLN A 159 6.93 9.35 -21.00
C GLN A 159 6.05 10.55 -20.64
N THR A 160 6.68 11.64 -20.16
CA THR A 160 5.99 12.90 -19.80
C THR A 160 5.23 13.53 -20.98
N ASP A 161 5.70 13.32 -22.21
CA ASP A 161 5.04 13.78 -23.43
C ASP A 161 3.98 12.79 -23.94
N GLY A 162 3.68 11.77 -23.12
CA GLY A 162 2.73 10.71 -23.46
C GLY A 162 1.29 11.24 -23.52
N LEU A 163 0.56 10.77 -24.56
CA LEU A 163 -0.86 11.03 -24.68
C LEU A 163 -1.62 10.37 -23.52
N TYR A 164 -2.64 11.06 -22.99
CA TYR A 164 -3.59 10.51 -22.00
C TYR A 164 -4.06 9.09 -22.36
N GLU A 165 -4.24 8.81 -23.64
CA GLU A 165 -4.65 7.50 -24.15
C GLU A 165 -3.69 6.36 -23.71
N ARG A 166 -2.40 6.62 -23.61
CA ARG A 166 -1.41 5.62 -23.20
C ARG A 166 -1.51 5.26 -21.72
N MET A 167 -2.00 6.17 -20.88
CA MET A 167 -2.22 5.92 -19.45
C MET A 167 -3.40 5.00 -19.17
N LYS A 168 -4.38 4.91 -20.05
CA LYS A 168 -5.58 4.08 -19.86
C LYS A 168 -5.25 2.60 -19.72
N TYR A 169 -4.36 2.08 -20.58
CA TYR A 169 -4.04 0.65 -20.63
C TYR A 169 -3.40 0.15 -19.33
N PRO A 170 -2.32 0.74 -18.82
CA PRO A 170 -1.73 0.29 -17.57
C PRO A 170 -2.68 0.45 -16.38
N VAL A 171 -3.54 1.48 -16.36
CA VAL A 171 -4.57 1.65 -15.32
C VAL A 171 -5.58 0.49 -15.33
N ILE A 172 -6.08 0.08 -16.51
CA ILE A 172 -7.02 -1.04 -16.64
C ILE A 172 -6.35 -2.35 -16.21
N ILE A 173 -5.15 -2.64 -16.71
CA ILE A 173 -4.45 -3.89 -16.40
C ILE A 173 -4.14 -3.98 -14.90
N ARG A 174 -3.67 -2.86 -14.29
CA ARG A 174 -3.42 -2.79 -12.87
C ARG A 174 -4.67 -3.04 -12.04
N SER A 175 -5.76 -2.36 -12.34
CA SER A 175 -7.02 -2.50 -11.59
C SER A 175 -7.64 -3.88 -11.79
N THR A 176 -7.47 -4.50 -12.97
CA THR A 176 -7.86 -5.90 -13.20
C THR A 176 -7.10 -6.86 -12.29
N GLY A 177 -5.77 -6.78 -12.25
CA GLY A 177 -4.94 -7.59 -11.36
C GLY A 177 -5.25 -7.35 -9.88
N MET A 178 -5.45 -6.08 -9.50
CA MET A 178 -5.86 -5.70 -8.15
C MET A 178 -7.16 -6.37 -7.73
N MET A 179 -8.21 -6.30 -8.55
CA MET A 179 -9.51 -6.89 -8.23
C MET A 179 -9.48 -8.40 -8.13
N MET A 180 -8.72 -9.07 -9.01
CA MET A 180 -8.49 -10.51 -8.93
C MET A 180 -7.92 -10.90 -7.56
N LEU A 181 -6.87 -10.22 -7.11
CA LEU A 181 -6.23 -10.50 -5.83
C LEU A 181 -7.07 -10.07 -4.63
N TYR A 182 -7.77 -8.95 -4.73
CA TYR A 182 -8.65 -8.42 -3.68
C TYR A 182 -9.77 -9.38 -3.31
N SER A 183 -10.36 -10.03 -4.29
CA SER A 183 -11.44 -11.01 -4.06
C SER A 183 -10.89 -12.37 -3.60
N LEU A 184 -9.73 -12.75 -4.11
CA LEU A 184 -9.21 -14.11 -3.92
C LEU A 184 -8.46 -14.30 -2.60
N ILE A 185 -7.66 -13.32 -2.16
CA ILE A 185 -6.85 -13.43 -0.93
C ILE A 185 -7.72 -13.62 0.32
N PRO A 186 -8.77 -12.80 0.55
CA PRO A 186 -9.68 -13.02 1.67
C PRO A 186 -10.37 -14.38 1.59
N THR A 187 -10.86 -14.77 0.42
CA THR A 187 -11.53 -16.05 0.20
C THR A 187 -10.61 -17.23 0.54
N TYR A 188 -9.36 -17.19 0.08
CA TYR A 188 -8.37 -18.21 0.42
C TYR A 188 -8.09 -18.30 1.91
N ALA A 189 -7.93 -17.17 2.57
CA ALA A 189 -7.62 -17.11 4.00
C ALA A 189 -8.77 -17.64 4.87
N THR A 190 -10.02 -17.39 4.46
CA THR A 190 -11.22 -17.78 5.23
C THR A 190 -11.68 -19.21 4.99
N GLN A 191 -11.25 -19.89 3.91
CA GLN A 191 -11.73 -21.23 3.53
C GLN A 191 -11.66 -22.29 4.64
N ARG A 192 -10.64 -22.26 5.49
CA ARG A 192 -10.42 -23.24 6.58
C ARG A 192 -10.34 -22.59 7.95
N MET A 193 -10.84 -21.36 8.04
CA MET A 193 -10.76 -20.59 9.27
C MET A 193 -11.99 -20.88 10.15
N PRO A 194 -11.82 -21.22 11.45
CA PRO A 194 -12.92 -21.28 12.38
C PRO A 194 -13.61 -19.92 12.52
N TYR A 195 -14.94 -19.92 12.56
CA TYR A 195 -15.77 -18.70 12.60
C TYR A 195 -15.37 -17.72 13.72
N LYS A 196 -14.91 -18.24 14.85
CA LYS A 196 -14.44 -17.43 15.98
C LYS A 196 -13.31 -16.44 15.64
N PHE A 197 -12.50 -16.72 14.61
CA PHE A 197 -11.39 -15.87 14.18
C PHE A 197 -11.77 -14.84 13.12
N LEU A 198 -13.00 -14.84 12.62
CA LEU A 198 -13.41 -13.98 11.50
C LEU A 198 -13.25 -12.49 11.81
N SER A 199 -13.69 -12.07 12.99
CA SER A 199 -13.56 -10.66 13.44
C SER A 199 -12.09 -10.21 13.49
N SER A 200 -11.21 -11.05 14.07
CA SER A 200 -9.78 -10.74 14.17
C SER A 200 -9.10 -10.71 12.80
N TRP A 201 -9.52 -11.57 11.88
CA TRP A 201 -9.05 -11.55 10.50
C TRP A 201 -9.44 -10.27 9.77
N ILE A 202 -10.71 -9.85 9.87
CA ILE A 202 -11.20 -8.60 9.27
C ILE A 202 -10.45 -7.40 9.84
N CYS A 203 -10.26 -7.36 11.18
CA CYS A 203 -9.48 -6.31 11.84
C CYS A 203 -8.04 -6.25 11.30
N THR A 204 -7.38 -7.41 11.15
CA THR A 204 -6.03 -7.50 10.57
C THR A 204 -5.98 -6.95 9.14
N MET A 205 -6.92 -7.34 8.29
CA MET A 205 -7.00 -6.87 6.91
C MET A 205 -7.19 -5.36 6.83
N ILE A 206 -8.10 -4.81 7.63
CA ILE A 206 -8.36 -3.36 7.68
C ILE A 206 -7.11 -2.62 8.14
N THR A 207 -6.43 -3.11 9.17
CA THR A 207 -5.19 -2.52 9.70
C THR A 207 -4.08 -2.50 8.64
N ILE A 208 -3.88 -3.60 7.94
CA ILE A 208 -2.89 -3.68 6.85
C ILE A 208 -3.25 -2.70 5.73
N ARG A 209 -4.52 -2.68 5.32
CA ARG A 209 -5.00 -1.86 4.20
C ARG A 209 -4.92 -0.37 4.47
N MET A 210 -5.37 0.05 5.66
CA MET A 210 -5.58 1.47 5.96
C MET A 210 -4.37 2.13 6.61
N VAL A 211 -3.53 1.34 7.29
CA VAL A 211 -2.45 1.87 8.12
C VAL A 211 -1.09 1.36 7.67
N ILE A 212 -0.84 0.05 7.80
CA ILE A 212 0.51 -0.49 7.67
C ILE A 212 1.06 -0.33 6.25
N ALA A 213 0.34 -0.81 5.25
CA ALA A 213 0.84 -0.82 3.88
C ALA A 213 0.92 0.59 3.26
N PRO A 214 -0.07 1.50 3.43
CA PRO A 214 0.05 2.87 2.93
C PRO A 214 1.20 3.63 3.58
N SER A 215 1.39 3.52 4.91
CA SER A 215 2.45 4.22 5.63
C SER A 215 3.84 3.74 5.20
N LEU A 216 4.05 2.43 5.12
CA LEU A 216 5.30 1.84 4.60
C LEU A 216 5.50 2.17 3.13
N GLY A 217 4.46 2.08 2.31
CA GLY A 217 4.52 2.43 0.90
C GLY A 217 4.91 3.89 0.72
N ALA A 218 4.26 4.82 1.43
CA ALA A 218 4.61 6.23 1.39
C ALA A 218 6.09 6.45 1.78
N ALA A 219 6.55 5.86 2.89
CA ALA A 219 7.93 5.99 3.33
C ALA A 219 8.93 5.49 2.27
N VAL A 220 8.76 4.26 1.77
CA VAL A 220 9.69 3.64 0.81
C VAL A 220 9.68 4.42 -0.51
N TYR A 221 8.51 4.68 -1.04
CA TYR A 221 8.39 5.32 -2.35
C TYR A 221 8.82 6.79 -2.32
N THR A 222 8.44 7.57 -1.29
CA THR A 222 8.84 8.96 -1.18
C THR A 222 10.35 9.09 -1.01
N ASN A 223 10.97 8.21 -0.20
CA ASN A 223 12.42 8.19 -0.03
C ASN A 223 13.14 7.87 -1.35
N ALA A 224 12.69 6.85 -2.08
CA ALA A 224 13.26 6.48 -3.36
C ALA A 224 13.15 7.61 -4.40
N LEU A 225 12.01 8.32 -4.40
CA LEU A 225 11.81 9.47 -5.29
C LEU A 225 12.76 10.62 -4.96
N GLN A 226 12.86 10.97 -3.67
CA GLN A 226 13.73 12.08 -3.23
C GLN A 226 15.20 11.79 -3.51
N GLU A 227 15.67 10.55 -3.28
CA GLU A 227 17.04 10.16 -3.61
C GLU A 227 17.31 10.29 -5.12
N ARG A 228 16.39 9.87 -5.96
CA ARG A 228 16.52 10.06 -7.41
C ARG A 228 16.55 11.53 -7.80
N GLN A 229 15.64 12.34 -7.24
CA GLN A 229 15.62 13.78 -7.49
C GLN A 229 16.92 14.45 -7.08
N GLN A 230 17.47 14.13 -5.91
CA GLN A 230 18.77 14.64 -5.46
C GLN A 230 19.90 14.19 -6.38
N ASN A 231 19.93 12.93 -6.80
CA ASN A 231 20.94 12.42 -7.72
C ASN A 231 20.88 13.12 -9.09
N TYR A 232 19.70 13.39 -9.62
CA TYR A 232 19.54 14.15 -10.85
C TYR A 232 19.95 15.61 -10.66
N ALA A 233 19.51 16.26 -9.58
CA ALA A 233 19.90 17.63 -9.28
C ALA A 233 21.42 17.78 -9.15
N ASN A 234 22.09 16.83 -8.47
CA ASN A 234 23.54 16.83 -8.35
C ASN A 234 24.25 16.61 -9.70
N ARG A 235 23.72 15.75 -10.58
CA ARG A 235 24.27 15.57 -11.94
C ARG A 235 24.11 16.85 -12.77
N TYR A 236 22.92 17.46 -12.77
CA TYR A 236 22.69 18.72 -13.46
C TYR A 236 23.57 19.84 -12.90
N ALA A 237 23.78 19.90 -11.58
CA ALA A 237 24.68 20.88 -10.97
C ALA A 237 26.16 20.68 -11.37
N GLN A 238 26.59 19.44 -11.60
CA GLN A 238 27.93 19.13 -12.11
C GLN A 238 28.11 19.49 -13.58
N ASP A 239 27.04 19.37 -14.39
CA ASP A 239 27.05 19.69 -15.82
C ASP A 239 26.92 21.22 -16.06
N ILE A 240 26.34 21.96 -15.08
CA ILE A 240 26.29 23.45 -15.14
C ILE A 240 27.56 23.98 -14.47
N ASP A 241 28.63 24.02 -15.21
CA ASP A 241 29.81 24.79 -14.82
C ASP A 241 29.49 26.30 -14.91
N LEU A 242 29.42 26.96 -13.75
CA LEU A 242 29.17 28.42 -13.67
C LEU A 242 30.15 29.27 -14.49
N LEU A 243 31.25 28.68 -14.90
CA LEU A 243 32.26 29.29 -15.77
C LEU A 243 31.99 29.08 -17.28
N HIS A 244 30.98 28.31 -17.64
CA HIS A 244 30.62 28.10 -19.03
C HIS A 244 29.90 29.34 -19.58
N PRO A 245 30.38 29.94 -20.68
CA PRO A 245 29.84 31.21 -21.21
C PRO A 245 28.34 31.13 -21.56
N ASP A 246 27.81 29.95 -21.85
CA ASP A 246 26.40 29.74 -22.17
C ASP A 246 25.49 29.76 -20.93
N ALA A 247 26.02 29.52 -19.76
CA ALA A 247 25.24 29.56 -18.50
C ALA A 247 25.00 31.03 -18.05
N SER A 248 25.89 31.93 -18.37
CA SER A 248 25.77 33.37 -18.06
C SER A 248 24.77 34.09 -18.96
N ALA A 249 24.38 33.50 -20.10
CA ALA A 249 23.46 34.11 -21.07
C ALA A 249 21.97 33.77 -20.74
N SER A 250 21.68 32.90 -19.77
CA SER A 250 20.33 32.45 -19.40
C SER A 250 19.78 33.06 -18.11
N PHE A 251 20.52 33.97 -17.48
CA PHE A 251 20.11 34.86 -16.42
C PHE A 251 20.06 36.31 -16.90
#